data_f83c6f5028a50eb3b8482a8bb1f25598
#
_entry.id   f83c6f5028a50eb3b8482a8bb1f25598
#
_cell.length_a   1.000
_cell.length_b   1.000
_cell.length_c   1.000
_cell.angle_alpha   90.00
_cell.angle_beta   90.00
_cell.angle_gamma   90.00
#
_symmetry.space_group_name_H-M   'P 1'
#
loop_
_entity.id
_entity.type
_entity.pdbx_description
1 polymer ?
#
loop_
_entity_poly.entity_id
_entity_poly.type
_entity_poly.pdbx_seq_one_letter_code
_entity_poly.pdbx_strand_id
1 'polypeptide(L)'
;MLRTFTALALFVAGSATATAADRPPNVLMIIADQWRAQAFGFAGDPNVKTPNLDRLEKECVNFTQAVSGMPVCSPTRASLLTGQRPLTHGIFLNDVQLNPEAVTIAKVLKGAGYDTGCIGKWHVDGRGRSAFIPRERRQGFDYWKVLECTHAYNQSPYYADGPEKLEWQGYDAIAQTRDAQGYIESRAKTGKPFLLWLAWGPPHNPYETAPQKYRDMYSPEAMKLRGNVPDNGIAQARARVDLAGYYAHCTALDDCIGDLLGTLKSVGVDDNTIIVFTSDHGDMLSSHAMQRKQKPYEESARVPMLFRVPAKLGIAPHRTEGTINSEDVMPTLLGLCGVAIPKTVEGFDFTGHMRGGKDPSGGAAIVQCDAPFGEFMRRVGGREYRCIRTVRFTYVRELEGPWLLFDNEKDPWQLDNLIGKPEHAELQARMDAMLKEKLAAQHDDFRPAAEYVAKWKYTVDANGTVPYK
;
A
#
# COMPACT_ATOMS: atom_id res chain seq x y z
N MET A 1 -81.32 -17.68 -2.24
CA MET A 1 -80.04 -18.32 -1.83
C MET A 1 -78.96 -17.91 -2.84
N LEU A 2 -78.22 -16.88 -2.51
CA LEU A 2 -77.06 -16.43 -3.36
C LEU A 2 -75.83 -17.01 -2.75
N ARG A 3 -75.08 -17.80 -3.50
CA ARG A 3 -73.73 -18.31 -3.11
C ARG A 3 -72.68 -17.39 -3.70
N THR A 4 -71.97 -16.71 -2.78
CA THR A 4 -70.81 -15.87 -3.10
C THR A 4 -69.57 -16.77 -3.24
N PHE A 5 -68.88 -16.79 -4.39
CA PHE A 5 -67.60 -17.41 -4.59
C PHE A 5 -66.50 -16.39 -4.34
N THR A 6 -65.73 -16.60 -3.29
CA THR A 6 -64.51 -15.81 -3.00
C THR A 6 -63.33 -16.45 -3.75
N ALA A 7 -62.80 -15.75 -4.75
CA ALA A 7 -61.59 -16.15 -5.44
C ALA A 7 -60.33 -15.76 -4.62
N LEU A 8 -59.56 -16.73 -4.21
CA LEU A 8 -58.26 -16.55 -3.50
C LEU A 8 -57.17 -16.36 -4.58
N ALA A 9 -56.65 -15.15 -4.72
CA ALA A 9 -55.52 -14.86 -5.57
C ALA A 9 -54.23 -15.23 -4.86
N LEU A 10 -53.53 -16.28 -5.33
CA LEU A 10 -52.18 -16.62 -4.91
C LEU A 10 -51.17 -15.62 -5.54
N PHE A 11 -50.61 -14.74 -4.72
CA PHE A 11 -49.45 -13.97 -5.11
C PHE A 11 -48.19 -14.88 -5.03
N VAL A 12 -47.70 -15.35 -6.15
CA VAL A 12 -46.39 -15.97 -6.28
C VAL A 12 -45.36 -14.84 -6.31
N ALA A 13 -44.71 -14.58 -5.16
CA ALA A 13 -43.53 -13.71 -5.13
C ALA A 13 -42.38 -14.39 -5.87
N GLY A 14 -42.17 -14.03 -7.13
CA GLY A 14 -41.03 -14.43 -7.90
C GLY A 14 -39.75 -13.83 -7.28
N SER A 15 -38.94 -14.64 -6.64
CA SER A 15 -37.59 -14.26 -6.27
C SER A 15 -36.80 -14.03 -7.56
N ALA A 16 -36.64 -12.78 -7.97
CA ALA A 16 -35.72 -12.44 -9.05
C ALA A 16 -34.30 -12.82 -8.58
N THR A 17 -33.74 -13.90 -9.13
CA THR A 17 -32.31 -14.21 -8.98
C THR A 17 -31.53 -13.11 -9.69
N ALA A 18 -30.85 -12.23 -8.93
CA ALA A 18 -29.93 -11.23 -9.49
C ALA A 18 -28.95 -11.96 -10.42
N THR A 19 -28.85 -11.48 -11.67
CA THR A 19 -27.90 -12.02 -12.61
C THR A 19 -26.48 -11.78 -12.09
N ALA A 20 -25.49 -12.58 -12.51
CA ALA A 20 -24.09 -12.38 -12.10
C ALA A 20 -23.57 -10.97 -12.43
N ALA A 21 -24.17 -10.32 -13.44
CA ALA A 21 -23.86 -8.93 -13.83
C ALA A 21 -24.28 -7.88 -12.79
N ASP A 22 -25.30 -8.15 -11.98
CA ASP A 22 -25.86 -7.18 -11.03
C ASP A 22 -25.22 -7.25 -9.62
N ARG A 23 -24.33 -8.23 -9.38
CA ARG A 23 -23.68 -8.37 -8.07
C ARG A 23 -22.56 -7.36 -7.90
N PRO A 24 -22.47 -6.67 -6.73
CA PRO A 24 -21.31 -5.86 -6.39
C PRO A 24 -20.01 -6.67 -6.51
N PRO A 25 -18.90 -6.07 -6.98
CA PRO A 25 -17.64 -6.80 -7.13
C PRO A 25 -17.06 -7.15 -5.75
N ASN A 26 -16.38 -8.28 -5.65
CA ASN A 26 -15.50 -8.57 -4.52
C ASN A 26 -14.27 -7.67 -4.61
N VAL A 27 -13.59 -7.48 -3.48
CA VAL A 27 -12.32 -6.75 -3.39
C VAL A 27 -11.27 -7.64 -2.73
N LEU A 28 -10.18 -7.92 -3.45
CA LEU A 28 -8.97 -8.53 -2.94
C LEU A 28 -7.86 -7.46 -2.92
N MET A 29 -7.61 -6.89 -1.75
CA MET A 29 -6.53 -5.93 -1.53
C MET A 29 -5.30 -6.66 -1.03
N ILE A 30 -4.21 -6.62 -1.79
CA ILE A 30 -2.94 -7.28 -1.49
C ILE A 30 -1.88 -6.21 -1.26
N ILE A 31 -1.26 -6.24 -0.08
CA ILE A 31 -0.23 -5.29 0.33
C ILE A 31 1.03 -6.06 0.69
N ALA A 32 2.12 -5.78 0.01
CA ALA A 32 3.45 -6.21 0.44
C ALA A 32 4.12 -5.11 1.27
N ASP A 33 4.93 -5.46 2.26
CA ASP A 33 5.68 -4.47 3.04
C ASP A 33 7.05 -4.21 2.39
N GLN A 34 7.34 -2.94 2.11
CA GLN A 34 8.66 -2.50 1.65
C GLN A 34 9.03 -2.93 0.21
N TRP A 35 8.02 -3.16 -0.67
CA TRP A 35 8.27 -3.53 -2.07
C TRP A 35 8.34 -2.30 -2.98
N ARG A 36 9.54 -1.93 -3.42
CA ARG A 36 9.75 -0.76 -4.28
C ARG A 36 9.20 -0.96 -5.70
N ALA A 37 8.71 0.09 -6.33
CA ALA A 37 8.10 0.05 -7.67
C ALA A 37 8.99 -0.50 -8.78
N GLN A 38 10.30 -0.44 -8.61
CA GLN A 38 11.28 -0.85 -9.63
C GLN A 38 11.55 -2.37 -9.62
N ALA A 39 11.17 -3.11 -8.56
CA ALA A 39 11.55 -4.51 -8.36
C ALA A 39 10.54 -5.49 -8.98
N PHE A 40 10.29 -5.38 -10.28
CA PHE A 40 9.41 -6.26 -11.07
C PHE A 40 9.95 -6.48 -12.46
N GLY A 41 9.67 -7.65 -13.06
CA GLY A 41 9.99 -7.93 -14.46
C GLY A 41 9.32 -6.94 -15.42
N PHE A 42 8.02 -6.65 -15.23
CA PHE A 42 7.29 -5.65 -16.03
C PHE A 42 7.81 -4.21 -15.89
N ALA A 43 8.54 -3.91 -14.80
CA ALA A 43 9.21 -2.62 -14.58
C ALA A 43 10.63 -2.58 -15.15
N GLY A 44 11.12 -3.69 -15.73
CA GLY A 44 12.43 -3.79 -16.36
C GLY A 44 13.58 -4.09 -15.39
N ASP A 45 13.31 -4.57 -14.18
CA ASP A 45 14.39 -5.01 -13.27
C ASP A 45 15.11 -6.23 -13.88
N PRO A 46 16.44 -6.17 -14.02
CA PRO A 46 17.20 -7.22 -14.71
C PRO A 46 17.45 -8.48 -13.86
N ASN A 47 17.09 -8.46 -12.58
CA ASN A 47 17.42 -9.52 -11.63
C ASN A 47 16.18 -10.31 -11.17
N VAL A 48 15.10 -9.58 -10.79
CA VAL A 48 13.94 -10.19 -10.13
C VAL A 48 13.09 -11.04 -11.09
N LYS A 49 12.51 -12.11 -10.56
CA LYS A 49 11.62 -13.02 -11.29
C LYS A 49 10.21 -12.92 -10.72
N THR A 50 9.32 -12.27 -11.47
CA THR A 50 7.91 -12.02 -11.06
C THR A 50 6.92 -12.40 -12.17
N PRO A 51 6.96 -13.65 -12.71
CA PRO A 51 6.20 -14.01 -13.88
C PRO A 51 4.67 -13.97 -13.68
N ASN A 52 4.16 -14.16 -12.46
CA ASN A 52 2.73 -14.09 -12.16
C ASN A 52 2.26 -12.63 -12.12
N LEU A 53 3.01 -11.74 -11.50
CA LEU A 53 2.76 -10.30 -11.48
C LEU A 53 2.95 -9.67 -12.86
N ASP A 54 3.92 -10.15 -13.65
CA ASP A 54 4.13 -9.70 -15.04
C ASP A 54 2.97 -10.09 -15.96
N ARG A 55 2.26 -11.20 -15.68
CA ARG A 55 1.02 -11.55 -16.34
C ARG A 55 -0.15 -10.74 -15.83
N LEU A 56 -0.29 -10.60 -14.51
CA LEU A 56 -1.36 -9.83 -13.89
C LEU A 56 -1.33 -8.38 -14.34
N GLU A 57 -0.16 -7.77 -14.46
CA GLU A 57 0.01 -6.37 -14.89
C GLU A 57 -0.68 -6.11 -16.24
N LYS A 58 -0.63 -7.06 -17.18
CA LYS A 58 -1.28 -6.95 -18.50
C LYS A 58 -2.81 -6.94 -18.43
N GLU A 59 -3.38 -7.36 -17.30
CA GLU A 59 -4.82 -7.35 -17.03
C GLU A 59 -5.24 -6.18 -16.15
N CYS A 60 -4.30 -5.28 -15.78
CA CYS A 60 -4.51 -4.20 -14.83
C CYS A 60 -4.49 -2.81 -15.47
N VAL A 61 -5.13 -1.87 -14.79
CA VAL A 61 -4.70 -0.47 -14.84
C VAL A 61 -3.47 -0.36 -13.94
N ASN A 62 -2.31 -0.05 -14.55
CA ASN A 62 -1.03 0.10 -13.87
C ASN A 62 -0.69 1.59 -13.72
N PHE A 63 -0.73 2.10 -12.48
CA PHE A 63 -0.32 3.46 -12.16
C PHE A 63 1.20 3.52 -12.01
N THR A 64 1.90 3.88 -13.08
CA THR A 64 3.37 3.89 -13.12
C THR A 64 4.02 4.96 -12.24
N GLN A 65 3.23 5.93 -11.76
CA GLN A 65 3.68 7.06 -10.95
C GLN A 65 3.09 7.05 -9.53
N ALA A 66 2.62 5.89 -9.05
CA ALA A 66 2.07 5.75 -7.72
C ALA A 66 3.13 5.97 -6.63
N VAL A 67 2.74 6.65 -5.55
CA VAL A 67 3.61 6.93 -4.41
C VAL A 67 2.97 6.56 -3.07
N SER A 68 3.81 6.30 -2.09
CA SER A 68 3.46 6.33 -0.68
C SER A 68 3.60 7.77 -0.16
N GLY A 69 2.52 8.39 0.26
CA GLY A 69 2.48 9.79 0.70
C GLY A 69 3.34 10.06 1.92
N MET A 70 3.48 9.07 2.79
CA MET A 70 4.49 9.04 3.83
C MET A 70 5.10 7.64 3.86
N PRO A 71 6.27 7.42 3.24
CA PRO A 71 6.81 6.09 2.97
C PRO A 71 7.31 5.40 4.25
N VAL A 72 6.35 5.00 5.09
CA VAL A 72 6.49 4.30 6.37
C VAL A 72 5.28 3.41 6.60
N CYS A 73 5.45 2.26 7.26
CA CYS A 73 4.41 1.24 7.42
C CYS A 73 3.09 1.80 8.00
N SER A 74 3.09 2.26 9.27
CA SER A 74 1.85 2.68 9.95
C SER A 74 1.17 3.88 9.27
N PRO A 75 1.87 4.97 8.88
CA PRO A 75 1.28 6.08 8.16
C PRO A 75 0.59 5.67 6.86
N THR A 76 1.28 4.92 6.00
CA THR A 76 0.71 4.47 4.72
C THR A 76 -0.49 3.56 4.93
N ARG A 77 -0.39 2.59 5.87
CA ARG A 77 -1.49 1.66 6.17
C ARG A 77 -2.73 2.39 6.68
N ALA A 78 -2.55 3.41 7.53
CA ALA A 78 -3.65 4.26 7.98
C ALA A 78 -4.27 5.05 6.83
N SER A 79 -3.46 5.63 5.91
CA SER A 79 -3.97 6.33 4.74
C SER A 79 -4.73 5.40 3.79
N LEU A 80 -4.23 4.19 3.52
CA LEU A 80 -4.93 3.17 2.73
C LEU A 80 -6.28 2.77 3.33
N LEU A 81 -6.38 2.69 4.67
CA LEU A 81 -7.60 2.31 5.38
C LEU A 81 -8.64 3.42 5.43
N THR A 82 -8.22 4.69 5.55
CA THR A 82 -9.09 5.82 5.87
C THR A 82 -9.34 6.78 4.71
N GLY A 83 -8.50 6.73 3.68
CA GLY A 83 -8.49 7.75 2.63
C GLY A 83 -8.08 9.14 3.13
N GLN A 84 -7.43 9.23 4.30
CA GLN A 84 -6.96 10.47 4.91
C GLN A 84 -5.43 10.58 4.85
N ARG A 85 -4.93 11.80 5.03
CA ARG A 85 -3.50 12.11 5.10
C ARG A 85 -2.94 11.89 6.51
N PRO A 86 -1.62 11.67 6.67
CA PRO A 86 -0.99 11.40 7.96
C PRO A 86 -1.30 12.41 9.05
N LEU A 87 -1.29 13.70 8.76
CA LEU A 87 -1.59 14.75 9.75
C LEU A 87 -3.09 14.84 10.11
N THR A 88 -3.99 14.25 9.32
CA THR A 88 -5.43 14.20 9.59
C THR A 88 -5.79 13.00 10.45
N HIS A 89 -5.34 11.79 10.07
CA HIS A 89 -5.61 10.60 10.88
C HIS A 89 -4.64 10.47 12.09
N GLY A 90 -3.60 11.30 12.17
CA GLY A 90 -2.66 11.37 13.28
C GLY A 90 -1.53 10.35 13.28
N ILE A 91 -1.54 9.36 12.39
CA ILE A 91 -0.46 8.37 12.31
C ILE A 91 0.63 8.88 11.36
N PHE A 92 1.61 9.58 11.89
CA PHE A 92 2.82 10.03 11.21
C PHE A 92 4.10 9.40 11.82
N LEU A 93 3.92 8.47 12.75
CA LEU A 93 4.94 7.63 13.37
C LEU A 93 4.47 6.18 13.34
N ASN A 94 5.39 5.22 13.45
CA ASN A 94 5.03 3.84 13.73
C ASN A 94 4.61 3.66 15.19
N ASP A 95 3.90 2.57 15.45
CA ASP A 95 3.51 2.13 16.79
C ASP A 95 2.55 3.12 17.52
N VAL A 96 1.79 3.91 16.75
CA VAL A 96 0.68 4.75 17.26
C VAL A 96 -0.66 4.18 16.82
N GLN A 97 -1.69 4.42 17.62
CA GLN A 97 -3.03 3.87 17.43
C GLN A 97 -3.85 4.71 16.45
N LEU A 98 -4.43 4.07 15.44
CA LEU A 98 -5.53 4.67 14.67
C LEU A 98 -6.76 4.81 15.55
N ASN A 99 -7.39 5.98 15.49
CA ASN A 99 -8.62 6.24 16.24
C ASN A 99 -9.64 5.10 15.98
N PRO A 100 -10.14 4.41 17.02
CA PRO A 100 -11.15 3.36 16.86
C PRO A 100 -12.41 3.82 16.11
N GLU A 101 -12.75 5.11 16.22
CA GLU A 101 -13.91 5.71 15.54
C GLU A 101 -13.61 6.16 14.11
N ALA A 102 -12.36 5.98 13.61
CA ALA A 102 -12.02 6.33 12.23
C ALA A 102 -12.96 5.63 11.24
N VAL A 103 -13.37 6.36 10.21
CA VAL A 103 -14.13 5.81 9.09
C VAL A 103 -13.14 5.09 8.17
N THR A 104 -13.23 3.76 8.11
CA THR A 104 -12.33 2.93 7.32
C THR A 104 -13.06 2.24 6.18
N ILE A 105 -12.32 1.84 5.15
CA ILE A 105 -12.88 1.11 4.01
C ILE A 105 -13.65 -0.14 4.46
N ALA A 106 -13.16 -0.87 5.46
CA ALA A 106 -13.85 -2.06 5.95
C ALA A 106 -15.17 -1.73 6.64
N LYS A 107 -15.23 -0.65 7.45
CA LYS A 107 -16.50 -0.19 8.05
C LYS A 107 -17.50 0.24 6.98
N VAL A 108 -17.05 0.96 5.95
CA VAL A 108 -17.91 1.45 4.86
C VAL A 108 -18.45 0.29 4.03
N LEU A 109 -17.58 -0.61 3.57
CA LEU A 109 -18.00 -1.77 2.78
C LEU A 109 -18.86 -2.75 3.59
N LYS A 110 -18.55 -2.95 4.88
CA LYS A 110 -19.41 -3.75 5.77
C LYS A 110 -20.81 -3.14 5.87
N GLY A 111 -20.94 -1.82 6.01
CA GLY A 111 -22.21 -1.10 5.95
C GLY A 111 -22.96 -1.26 4.62
N ALA A 112 -22.24 -1.50 3.53
CA ALA A 112 -22.76 -1.80 2.20
C ALA A 112 -23.05 -3.32 1.97
N GLY A 113 -22.95 -4.16 3.00
CA GLY A 113 -23.29 -5.59 2.95
C GLY A 113 -22.14 -6.52 2.58
N TYR A 114 -20.89 -6.04 2.54
CA TYR A 114 -19.70 -6.89 2.31
C TYR A 114 -19.33 -7.70 3.55
N ASP A 115 -18.90 -8.93 3.33
CA ASP A 115 -18.13 -9.68 4.33
C ASP A 115 -16.69 -9.14 4.33
N THR A 116 -16.09 -8.92 5.51
CA THR A 116 -14.78 -8.28 5.63
C THR A 116 -13.77 -9.18 6.31
N GLY A 117 -12.60 -9.35 5.71
CA GLY A 117 -11.51 -10.16 6.26
C GLY A 117 -10.17 -9.44 6.21
N CYS A 118 -9.35 -9.64 7.26
CA CYS A 118 -7.97 -9.16 7.34
C CYS A 118 -7.04 -10.30 7.74
N ILE A 119 -5.96 -10.46 6.98
CA ILE A 119 -4.93 -11.50 7.20
C ILE A 119 -3.55 -10.84 7.11
N GLY A 120 -2.66 -11.15 8.07
CA GLY A 120 -1.25 -10.75 8.05
C GLY A 120 -0.91 -9.56 8.92
N LYS A 121 -0.12 -8.61 8.44
CA LYS A 121 0.40 -7.47 9.20
C LYS A 121 -0.63 -6.33 9.31
N TRP A 122 -0.85 -5.82 10.54
CA TRP A 122 -1.75 -4.70 10.80
C TRP A 122 -1.04 -3.35 10.91
N HIS A 123 -0.28 -3.17 11.97
CA HIS A 123 0.60 -2.05 12.28
C HIS A 123 -0.08 -0.68 12.44
N VAL A 124 -1.33 -0.66 12.93
CA VAL A 124 -2.09 0.57 13.23
C VAL A 124 -2.87 0.50 14.54
N ASP A 125 -2.63 -0.51 15.40
CA ASP A 125 -3.22 -0.58 16.75
C ASP A 125 -2.38 0.14 17.82
N GLY A 126 -1.06 0.18 17.67
CA GLY A 126 -0.15 0.97 18.50
C GLY A 126 -0.09 0.58 19.98
N ARG A 127 -0.53 -0.63 20.35
CA ARG A 127 -0.56 -1.11 21.75
C ARG A 127 0.41 -2.24 22.03
N GLY A 128 1.46 -2.33 21.23
CA GLY A 128 2.49 -3.35 21.29
C GLY A 128 2.47 -4.27 20.08
N ARG A 129 3.65 -4.53 19.52
CA ARG A 129 3.81 -5.25 18.25
C ARG A 129 3.32 -6.69 18.26
N SER A 130 3.21 -7.29 19.44
CA SER A 130 2.71 -8.67 19.64
C SER A 130 1.50 -8.72 20.56
N ALA A 131 0.79 -7.60 20.76
CA ALA A 131 -0.42 -7.56 21.58
C ALA A 131 -1.62 -8.11 20.81
N PHE A 132 -2.57 -8.73 21.55
CA PHE A 132 -3.86 -9.11 21.01
C PHE A 132 -4.69 -7.87 20.68
N ILE A 133 -5.33 -7.90 19.52
CA ILE A 133 -6.22 -6.82 19.04
C ILE A 133 -7.67 -7.29 19.18
N PRO A 134 -8.43 -6.79 20.16
CA PRO A 134 -9.82 -7.19 20.36
C PRO A 134 -10.73 -6.61 19.27
N ARG A 135 -11.93 -7.17 19.16
CA ARG A 135 -12.84 -6.95 18.02
C ARG A 135 -13.18 -5.48 17.78
N GLU A 136 -13.36 -4.71 18.84
CA GLU A 136 -13.70 -3.28 18.77
C GLU A 136 -12.59 -2.40 18.16
N ARG A 137 -11.36 -2.88 18.10
CA ARG A 137 -10.21 -2.18 17.48
C ARG A 137 -9.81 -2.68 16.09
N ARG A 138 -10.51 -3.70 15.56
CA ARG A 138 -10.24 -4.29 14.23
C ARG A 138 -10.78 -3.45 13.06
N GLN A 139 -11.21 -2.22 13.31
CA GLN A 139 -11.59 -1.22 12.30
C GLN A 139 -12.64 -1.70 11.26
N GLY A 140 -13.55 -2.62 11.66
CA GLY A 140 -14.63 -3.11 10.80
C GLY A 140 -14.37 -4.47 10.15
N PHE A 141 -13.23 -5.10 10.38
CA PHE A 141 -12.96 -6.45 9.90
C PHE A 141 -13.55 -7.52 10.82
N ASP A 142 -14.29 -8.47 10.25
CA ASP A 142 -14.93 -9.58 10.97
C ASP A 142 -14.06 -10.85 10.98
N TYR A 143 -13.56 -11.29 9.81
CA TYR A 143 -12.58 -12.35 9.75
C TYR A 143 -11.19 -11.79 10.06
N TRP A 144 -10.48 -12.44 11.00
CA TRP A 144 -9.27 -11.86 11.56
C TRP A 144 -8.22 -12.92 11.85
N LYS A 145 -7.06 -12.83 11.17
CA LYS A 145 -5.86 -13.59 11.45
C LYS A 145 -4.63 -12.72 11.28
N VAL A 146 -4.30 -11.98 12.32
CA VAL A 146 -3.47 -10.79 12.22
C VAL A 146 -2.47 -10.71 13.37
N LEU A 147 -1.31 -10.12 13.09
CA LEU A 147 -0.41 -9.57 14.09
C LEU A 147 -0.16 -8.09 13.81
N GLU A 148 0.10 -7.30 14.85
CA GLU A 148 0.45 -5.90 14.70
C GLU A 148 1.73 -5.75 13.87
N CYS A 149 2.85 -6.35 14.28
CA CYS A 149 4.09 -6.33 13.51
C CYS A 149 5.04 -7.45 13.95
N THR A 150 5.63 -8.15 13.00
CA THR A 150 6.73 -9.10 13.23
C THR A 150 7.70 -9.09 12.05
N HIS A 151 8.92 -9.54 12.29
CA HIS A 151 9.93 -9.82 11.27
C HIS A 151 10.43 -11.27 11.35
N ALA A 152 9.70 -12.11 12.09
CA ALA A 152 10.00 -13.55 12.26
C ALA A 152 9.21 -14.37 11.23
N TYR A 153 9.48 -14.22 9.95
CA TYR A 153 8.65 -14.75 8.85
C TYR A 153 8.53 -16.28 8.79
N ASN A 154 9.43 -17.03 9.41
CA ASN A 154 9.38 -18.50 9.46
C ASN A 154 8.81 -19.06 10.78
N GLN A 155 8.52 -18.17 11.74
CA GLN A 155 7.91 -18.47 13.05
C GLN A 155 7.01 -17.29 13.43
N SER A 156 6.15 -16.91 12.51
CA SER A 156 5.33 -15.70 12.64
C SER A 156 4.10 -15.98 13.50
N PRO A 157 3.94 -15.31 14.65
CA PRO A 157 2.74 -15.44 15.44
C PRO A 157 1.58 -14.64 14.82
N TYR A 158 0.35 -15.01 15.20
CA TYR A 158 -0.86 -14.25 14.90
C TYR A 158 -1.93 -14.47 15.96
N TYR A 159 -2.97 -13.66 15.93
CA TYR A 159 -4.19 -13.83 16.70
C TYR A 159 -5.39 -13.94 15.78
N ALA A 160 -6.34 -14.81 16.17
CA ALA A 160 -7.66 -14.91 15.57
C ALA A 160 -8.70 -14.20 16.46
N ASP A 161 -9.84 -14.84 16.74
CA ASP A 161 -10.90 -14.21 17.55
C ASP A 161 -10.57 -14.14 19.04
N GLY A 162 -9.80 -15.10 19.56
CA GLY A 162 -9.36 -15.16 20.94
C GLY A 162 -7.96 -14.61 21.18
N PRO A 163 -7.57 -14.43 22.47
CA PRO A 163 -6.27 -13.92 22.86
C PRO A 163 -5.16 -14.97 22.79
N GLU A 164 -5.45 -16.19 22.35
CA GLU A 164 -4.47 -17.25 22.19
C GLU A 164 -3.54 -16.90 21.04
N LYS A 165 -2.23 -16.93 21.33
CA LYS A 165 -1.19 -16.72 20.32
C LYS A 165 -1.05 -17.99 19.49
N LEU A 166 -1.38 -17.88 18.21
CA LEU A 166 -1.23 -18.92 17.20
C LEU A 166 0.04 -18.66 16.37
N GLU A 167 0.50 -19.62 15.58
CA GLU A 167 1.68 -19.49 14.74
C GLU A 167 1.41 -20.01 13.32
N TRP A 168 1.84 -19.25 12.33
CA TRP A 168 1.82 -19.67 10.93
C TRP A 168 2.84 -20.78 10.70
N GLN A 169 2.42 -21.85 10.03
CA GLN A 169 3.32 -22.98 9.76
C GLN A 169 4.23 -22.69 8.57
N GLY A 170 5.54 -22.65 8.80
CA GLY A 170 6.56 -22.34 7.82
C GLY A 170 6.61 -20.85 7.48
N TYR A 171 6.93 -20.52 6.24
CA TYR A 171 7.00 -19.13 5.79
C TYR A 171 5.62 -18.48 5.78
N ASP A 172 5.46 -17.41 6.54
CA ASP A 172 4.16 -16.84 6.89
C ASP A 172 3.36 -16.36 5.68
N ALA A 173 3.99 -15.73 4.69
CA ALA A 173 3.28 -15.27 3.49
C ALA A 173 2.62 -16.43 2.72
N ILE A 174 3.26 -17.61 2.64
CA ILE A 174 2.67 -18.79 2.02
C ILE A 174 1.50 -19.31 2.87
N ALA A 175 1.66 -19.35 4.21
CA ALA A 175 0.59 -19.80 5.10
C ALA A 175 -0.61 -18.84 5.11
N GLN A 176 -0.36 -17.53 5.12
CA GLN A 176 -1.36 -16.46 4.99
C GLN A 176 -2.10 -16.54 3.65
N THR A 177 -1.39 -16.88 2.57
CA THR A 177 -1.97 -17.07 1.25
C THR A 177 -2.93 -18.25 1.22
N ARG A 178 -2.55 -19.39 1.82
CA ARG A 178 -3.45 -20.57 1.95
C ARG A 178 -4.70 -20.23 2.77
N ASP A 179 -4.54 -19.45 3.82
CA ASP A 179 -5.68 -18.99 4.62
C ASP A 179 -6.60 -18.05 3.82
N ALA A 180 -6.01 -17.16 3.03
CA ALA A 180 -6.75 -16.28 2.10
C ALA A 180 -7.51 -17.10 1.04
N GLN A 181 -6.93 -18.15 0.48
CA GLN A 181 -7.60 -19.08 -0.43
C GLN A 181 -8.82 -19.71 0.23
N GLY A 182 -8.68 -20.24 1.46
CA GLY A 182 -9.81 -20.81 2.23
C GLY A 182 -10.90 -19.78 2.53
N TYR A 183 -10.55 -18.51 2.82
CA TYR A 183 -11.50 -17.43 2.96
C TYR A 183 -12.26 -17.18 1.66
N ILE A 184 -11.57 -17.02 0.53
CA ILE A 184 -12.16 -16.82 -0.79
C ILE A 184 -13.13 -17.96 -1.14
N GLU A 185 -12.70 -19.21 -0.98
CA GLU A 185 -13.52 -20.41 -1.21
C GLU A 185 -14.79 -20.42 -0.36
N SER A 186 -14.68 -20.04 0.91
CA SER A 186 -15.82 -19.95 1.81
C SER A 186 -16.80 -18.84 1.41
N ARG A 187 -16.30 -17.68 1.00
CA ARG A 187 -17.15 -16.52 0.62
C ARG A 187 -17.81 -16.73 -0.75
N ALA A 188 -17.12 -17.36 -1.70
CA ALA A 188 -17.71 -17.71 -2.99
C ALA A 188 -19.03 -18.50 -2.85
N LYS A 189 -19.13 -19.38 -1.83
CA LYS A 189 -20.34 -20.17 -1.53
C LYS A 189 -21.50 -19.33 -1.00
N THR A 190 -21.25 -18.19 -0.37
CA THR A 190 -22.32 -17.35 0.22
C THR A 190 -23.03 -16.48 -0.78
N GLY A 191 -22.37 -16.18 -1.91
CA GLY A 191 -22.88 -15.22 -2.90
C GLY A 191 -22.87 -13.76 -2.47
N LYS A 192 -22.38 -13.45 -1.24
CA LYS A 192 -22.17 -12.08 -0.77
C LYS A 192 -20.84 -11.53 -1.27
N PRO A 193 -20.77 -10.23 -1.59
CA PRO A 193 -19.49 -9.62 -1.90
C PRO A 193 -18.57 -9.62 -0.66
N PHE A 194 -17.27 -9.65 -0.87
CA PHE A 194 -16.29 -9.59 0.21
C PHE A 194 -15.21 -8.54 -0.04
N LEU A 195 -14.67 -8.01 1.05
CA LEU A 195 -13.37 -7.35 1.11
C LEU A 195 -12.40 -8.29 1.84
N LEU A 196 -11.35 -8.73 1.15
CA LEU A 196 -10.21 -9.39 1.79
C LEU A 196 -8.99 -8.46 1.73
N TRP A 197 -8.49 -8.11 2.90
CA TRP A 197 -7.26 -7.32 3.11
C TRP A 197 -6.14 -8.28 3.49
N LEU A 198 -5.30 -8.63 2.53
CA LEU A 198 -4.15 -9.50 2.71
C LEU A 198 -2.88 -8.67 2.74
N ALA A 199 -2.21 -8.61 3.88
CA ALA A 199 -1.06 -7.75 4.10
C ALA A 199 0.16 -8.57 4.55
N TRP A 200 1.04 -8.89 3.61
CA TRP A 200 2.26 -9.63 3.88
C TRP A 200 3.32 -8.77 4.58
N GLY A 201 4.13 -9.42 5.45
CA GLY A 201 5.32 -8.80 6.05
C GLY A 201 6.52 -8.71 5.09
N PRO A 202 6.85 -9.74 4.31
CA PRO A 202 7.85 -9.65 3.25
C PRO A 202 7.40 -8.73 2.09
N PRO A 203 8.36 -8.23 1.27
CA PRO A 203 9.81 -8.47 1.29
C PRO A 203 10.60 -7.59 2.28
N HIS A 204 9.95 -6.98 3.30
CA HIS A 204 10.66 -6.26 4.37
C HIS A 204 11.73 -7.17 5.00
N ASN A 205 12.87 -6.59 5.35
CA ASN A 205 13.92 -7.35 6.04
C ASN A 205 13.41 -8.10 7.31
N PRO A 206 14.08 -9.21 7.72
CA PRO A 206 15.41 -9.74 7.31
C PRO A 206 15.35 -10.48 5.96
N TYR A 207 16.25 -10.13 5.03
CA TYR A 207 16.17 -10.67 3.65
C TYR A 207 16.63 -12.13 3.56
N GLU A 208 17.45 -12.60 4.49
CA GLU A 208 17.95 -13.97 4.56
C GLU A 208 16.87 -15.00 4.96
N THR A 209 15.69 -14.54 5.35
CA THR A 209 14.59 -15.40 5.84
C THR A 209 13.67 -15.92 4.74
N ALA A 210 13.86 -15.51 3.50
CA ALA A 210 13.14 -16.09 2.37
C ALA A 210 13.37 -17.61 2.29
N PRO A 211 12.37 -18.43 1.87
CA PRO A 211 12.52 -19.86 1.77
C PRO A 211 13.67 -20.26 0.87
N GLN A 212 14.41 -21.33 1.23
CA GLN A 212 15.65 -21.73 0.56
C GLN A 212 15.49 -21.89 -0.95
N LYS A 213 14.39 -22.50 -1.42
CA LYS A 213 14.13 -22.69 -2.86
C LYS A 213 14.17 -21.39 -3.67
N TYR A 214 13.79 -20.25 -3.06
CA TYR A 214 13.83 -18.95 -3.73
C TYR A 214 15.19 -18.29 -3.57
N ARG A 215 15.87 -18.46 -2.42
CA ARG A 215 17.24 -17.97 -2.22
C ARG A 215 18.21 -18.59 -3.19
N ASP A 216 18.06 -19.87 -3.52
CA ASP A 216 18.89 -20.60 -4.49
C ASP A 216 18.77 -20.05 -5.93
N MET A 217 17.74 -19.22 -6.20
CA MET A 217 17.55 -18.57 -7.50
C MET A 217 18.38 -17.30 -7.70
N TYR A 218 19.02 -16.79 -6.63
CA TYR A 218 19.69 -15.49 -6.61
C TYR A 218 21.09 -15.58 -5.96
N SER A 219 22.13 -15.47 -6.77
CA SER A 219 23.52 -15.31 -6.28
C SER A 219 23.83 -13.83 -6.07
N PRO A 220 24.37 -13.41 -4.92
CA PRO A 220 24.80 -12.03 -4.70
C PRO A 220 25.78 -11.53 -5.78
N GLU A 221 26.68 -12.38 -6.26
CA GLU A 221 27.69 -12.05 -7.28
C GLU A 221 27.07 -11.70 -8.64
N ALA A 222 25.94 -12.32 -8.95
CA ALA A 222 25.23 -12.10 -10.21
C ALA A 222 24.33 -10.84 -10.19
N MET A 223 24.11 -10.21 -9.02
CA MET A 223 23.21 -9.04 -8.91
C MET A 223 23.74 -7.84 -9.68
N LYS A 224 22.95 -7.33 -10.62
CA LYS A 224 23.17 -6.05 -11.28
C LYS A 224 22.67 -4.93 -10.37
N LEU A 225 23.58 -4.04 -9.99
CA LEU A 225 23.27 -2.92 -9.10
C LEU A 225 22.67 -1.73 -9.87
N ARG A 226 21.88 -0.93 -9.19
CA ARG A 226 21.35 0.34 -9.72
C ARG A 226 22.51 1.35 -9.84
N GLY A 227 22.40 2.29 -10.79
CA GLY A 227 23.43 3.30 -11.05
C GLY A 227 23.70 4.27 -9.89
N ASN A 228 22.77 4.35 -8.91
CA ASN A 228 22.93 5.19 -7.72
C ASN A 228 23.41 4.43 -6.47
N VAL A 229 23.82 3.18 -6.60
CA VAL A 229 24.58 2.49 -5.55
C VAL A 229 26.04 2.96 -5.65
N PRO A 230 26.63 3.53 -4.57
CA PRO A 230 27.98 4.06 -4.64
C PRO A 230 29.02 3.05 -5.08
N ASP A 231 29.96 3.50 -5.91
CA ASP A 231 31.07 2.67 -6.40
C ASP A 231 32.16 2.51 -5.33
N ASN A 232 31.80 1.78 -4.27
CA ASN A 232 32.75 1.33 -3.25
C ASN A 232 32.44 -0.11 -2.85
N GLY A 233 33.49 -0.88 -2.55
CA GLY A 233 33.41 -2.32 -2.33
C GLY A 233 32.44 -2.72 -1.20
N ILE A 234 32.36 -1.94 -0.12
CA ILE A 234 31.50 -2.23 1.05
C ILE A 234 30.03 -2.04 0.69
N ALA A 235 29.69 -0.89 0.08
CA ALA A 235 28.30 -0.59 -0.31
C ALA A 235 27.80 -1.59 -1.36
N GLN A 236 28.62 -1.91 -2.35
CA GLN A 236 28.27 -2.86 -3.40
C GLN A 236 28.11 -4.28 -2.87
N ALA A 237 29.04 -4.76 -2.02
CA ALA A 237 28.94 -6.09 -1.41
C ALA A 237 27.64 -6.23 -0.60
N ARG A 238 27.32 -5.24 0.23
CA ARG A 238 26.08 -5.19 0.98
C ARG A 238 24.85 -5.17 0.07
N ALA A 239 24.85 -4.29 -0.94
CA ALA A 239 23.75 -4.18 -1.90
C ALA A 239 23.44 -5.50 -2.59
N ARG A 240 24.48 -6.25 -3.00
CA ARG A 240 24.32 -7.55 -3.67
C ARG A 240 23.68 -8.60 -2.76
N VAL A 241 24.13 -8.69 -1.50
CA VAL A 241 23.58 -9.61 -0.51
C VAL A 241 22.13 -9.26 -0.19
N ASP A 242 21.85 -7.98 0.11
CA ASP A 242 20.52 -7.51 0.44
C ASP A 242 19.55 -7.71 -0.74
N LEU A 243 19.97 -7.41 -1.98
CA LEU A 243 19.15 -7.60 -3.19
C LEU A 243 18.84 -9.07 -3.46
N ALA A 244 19.81 -9.97 -3.33
CA ALA A 244 19.58 -11.40 -3.56
C ALA A 244 18.49 -11.96 -2.63
N GLY A 245 18.55 -11.64 -1.33
CA GLY A 245 17.53 -12.04 -0.38
C GLY A 245 16.18 -11.33 -0.58
N TYR A 246 16.20 -10.05 -0.89
CA TYR A 246 15.01 -9.27 -1.21
C TYR A 246 14.25 -9.82 -2.42
N TYR A 247 14.94 -10.12 -3.51
CA TYR A 247 14.33 -10.72 -4.70
C TYR A 247 13.85 -12.15 -4.48
N ALA A 248 14.49 -12.89 -3.57
CA ALA A 248 13.98 -14.20 -3.15
C ALA A 248 12.61 -14.09 -2.47
N HIS A 249 12.42 -13.09 -1.60
CA HIS A 249 11.10 -12.77 -1.04
C HIS A 249 10.11 -12.35 -2.14
N CYS A 250 10.51 -11.46 -3.04
CA CYS A 250 9.64 -10.99 -4.14
C CYS A 250 9.14 -12.16 -4.99
N THR A 251 10.00 -13.11 -5.35
CA THR A 251 9.62 -14.29 -6.13
C THR A 251 8.71 -15.25 -5.33
N ALA A 252 8.93 -15.37 -4.01
CA ALA A 252 8.05 -16.16 -3.15
C ALA A 252 6.63 -15.57 -3.09
N LEU A 253 6.52 -14.24 -3.04
CA LEU A 253 5.23 -13.55 -3.07
C LEU A 253 4.59 -13.58 -4.46
N ASP A 254 5.38 -13.59 -5.52
CA ASP A 254 4.88 -13.77 -6.89
C ASP A 254 4.20 -15.13 -7.08
N ASP A 255 4.78 -16.21 -6.53
CA ASP A 255 4.13 -17.52 -6.49
C ASP A 255 2.79 -17.46 -5.72
N CYS A 256 2.76 -16.76 -4.58
CA CYS A 256 1.52 -16.54 -3.80
C CYS A 256 0.44 -15.80 -4.61
N ILE A 257 0.82 -14.84 -5.44
CA ILE A 257 -0.12 -14.17 -6.39
C ILE A 257 -0.70 -15.20 -7.37
N GLY A 258 0.15 -16.05 -7.95
CA GLY A 258 -0.29 -17.13 -8.85
C GLY A 258 -1.33 -18.04 -8.20
N ASP A 259 -1.09 -18.44 -6.94
CA ASP A 259 -1.99 -19.28 -6.16
C ASP A 259 -3.35 -18.61 -5.90
N LEU A 260 -3.36 -17.31 -5.54
CA LEU A 260 -4.60 -16.54 -5.32
C LEU A 260 -5.42 -16.40 -6.61
N LEU A 261 -4.77 -16.06 -7.73
CA LEU A 261 -5.43 -15.96 -9.05
C LEU A 261 -6.03 -17.30 -9.47
N GLY A 262 -5.28 -18.40 -9.26
CA GLY A 262 -5.77 -19.76 -9.50
C GLY A 262 -7.01 -20.09 -8.68
N THR A 263 -7.04 -19.69 -7.41
CA THR A 263 -8.19 -19.91 -6.52
C THR A 263 -9.42 -19.11 -6.95
N LEU A 264 -9.28 -17.81 -7.22
CA LEU A 264 -10.40 -16.97 -7.70
C LEU A 264 -11.06 -17.58 -8.95
N LYS A 265 -10.23 -18.06 -9.89
CA LYS A 265 -10.70 -18.72 -11.12
C LYS A 265 -11.38 -20.05 -10.84
N SER A 266 -10.80 -20.90 -9.96
CA SER A 266 -11.34 -22.23 -9.67
C SER A 266 -12.70 -22.20 -8.97
N VAL A 267 -12.97 -21.16 -8.16
CA VAL A 267 -14.27 -20.99 -7.48
C VAL A 267 -15.24 -20.08 -8.26
N GLY A 268 -14.86 -19.62 -9.46
CA GLY A 268 -15.73 -18.89 -10.39
C GLY A 268 -16.11 -17.47 -9.95
N VAL A 269 -15.22 -16.79 -9.18
CA VAL A 269 -15.44 -15.38 -8.77
C VAL A 269 -14.43 -14.42 -9.38
N ASP A 270 -13.54 -14.92 -10.24
CA ASP A 270 -12.47 -14.16 -10.86
C ASP A 270 -12.99 -12.96 -11.67
N ASP A 271 -14.01 -13.17 -12.51
CA ASP A 271 -14.62 -12.13 -13.35
C ASP A 271 -15.40 -11.07 -12.56
N ASN A 272 -15.63 -11.28 -11.26
CA ASN A 272 -16.34 -10.34 -10.39
C ASN A 272 -15.48 -9.88 -9.21
N THR A 273 -14.16 -9.95 -9.30
CA THR A 273 -13.25 -9.54 -8.23
C THR A 273 -12.32 -8.43 -8.69
N ILE A 274 -12.37 -7.29 -7.99
CA ILE A 274 -11.36 -6.25 -8.10
C ILE A 274 -10.14 -6.75 -7.34
N ILE A 275 -8.98 -6.78 -7.98
CA ILE A 275 -7.70 -7.10 -7.34
C ILE A 275 -6.86 -5.84 -7.32
N VAL A 276 -6.38 -5.47 -6.13
CA VAL A 276 -5.39 -4.39 -5.98
C VAL A 276 -4.11 -5.00 -5.44
N PHE A 277 -2.99 -4.74 -6.10
CA PHE A 277 -1.66 -5.06 -5.59
C PHE A 277 -0.87 -3.78 -5.40
N THR A 278 -0.36 -3.57 -4.17
CA THR A 278 0.47 -2.41 -3.83
C THR A 278 1.48 -2.75 -2.72
N SER A 279 2.29 -1.77 -2.36
CA SER A 279 3.17 -1.79 -1.18
C SER A 279 2.92 -0.56 -0.33
N ASP A 280 3.23 -0.66 0.96
CA ASP A 280 3.13 0.48 1.87
C ASP A 280 4.28 1.49 1.67
N HIS A 281 5.45 1.07 1.25
CA HIS A 281 6.60 1.90 0.83
C HIS A 281 7.64 1.03 0.10
N GLY A 282 8.67 1.67 -0.44
CA GLY A 282 9.80 0.96 -1.03
C GLY A 282 10.98 0.75 -0.09
N ASP A 283 12.15 0.46 -0.67
CA ASP A 283 13.42 0.26 0.05
C ASP A 283 14.61 0.79 -0.77
N MET A 284 15.47 1.54 -0.10
CA MET A 284 16.68 2.12 -0.71
C MET A 284 17.70 1.06 -1.15
N LEU A 285 17.86 -0.05 -0.42
CA LEU A 285 18.76 -1.17 -0.76
C LEU A 285 20.14 -0.70 -1.24
N SER A 286 20.78 0.16 -0.48
CA SER A 286 22.05 0.83 -0.74
C SER A 286 22.05 1.90 -1.84
N SER A 287 20.95 2.19 -2.52
CA SER A 287 20.84 3.38 -3.38
C SER A 287 21.17 4.63 -2.56
N HIS A 288 21.98 5.55 -3.12
CA HIS A 288 22.49 6.75 -2.43
C HIS A 288 23.25 6.45 -1.11
N ALA A 289 23.86 5.29 -0.94
CA ALA A 289 24.44 4.79 0.31
C ALA A 289 23.39 4.64 1.45
N MET A 290 22.10 4.65 1.14
CA MET A 290 21.02 4.63 2.13
C MET A 290 20.37 3.25 2.21
N GLN A 291 19.67 3.01 3.32
CA GLN A 291 18.92 1.78 3.60
C GLN A 291 17.47 2.11 3.94
N ARG A 292 16.54 1.17 3.68
CA ARG A 292 15.15 1.25 4.14
C ARG A 292 14.37 2.42 3.53
N LYS A 293 13.52 3.06 4.29
CA LYS A 293 12.38 3.93 3.98
C LYS A 293 12.53 5.35 4.51
N GLN A 294 11.46 6.15 4.45
CA GLN A 294 11.32 7.55 4.90
C GLN A 294 12.07 8.57 4.04
N LYS A 295 12.70 8.19 2.96
CA LYS A 295 13.49 9.09 2.10
C LYS A 295 12.64 9.58 0.93
N PRO A 296 12.91 10.80 0.41
CA PRO A 296 12.16 11.36 -0.72
C PRO A 296 12.63 10.85 -2.10
N TYR A 297 13.37 9.74 -2.14
CA TYR A 297 13.88 9.14 -3.36
C TYR A 297 12.90 8.08 -3.91
N GLU A 298 12.99 7.85 -5.22
CA GLU A 298 12.12 6.91 -5.95
C GLU A 298 12.08 5.51 -5.33
N GLU A 299 13.23 5.02 -4.82
CA GLU A 299 13.33 3.70 -4.22
C GLU A 299 12.53 3.55 -2.90
N SER A 300 12.37 4.64 -2.17
CA SER A 300 11.62 4.66 -0.91
C SER A 300 10.15 5.05 -1.13
N ALA A 301 9.90 6.03 -1.99
CA ALA A 301 8.61 6.68 -2.13
C ALA A 301 7.70 6.04 -3.19
N ARG A 302 8.26 5.57 -4.32
CA ARG A 302 7.47 4.93 -5.37
C ARG A 302 7.13 3.48 -5.04
N VAL A 303 5.84 3.16 -5.20
CA VAL A 303 5.27 1.83 -4.92
C VAL A 303 4.58 1.27 -6.17
N PRO A 304 4.46 -0.06 -6.30
CA PRO A 304 3.58 -0.63 -7.31
C PRO A 304 2.12 -0.26 -7.01
N MET A 305 1.32 -0.07 -8.05
CA MET A 305 -0.11 0.15 -7.90
C MET A 305 -0.85 -0.41 -9.09
N LEU A 306 -1.32 -1.65 -8.96
CA LEU A 306 -2.03 -2.38 -9.99
C LEU A 306 -3.50 -2.55 -9.59
N PHE A 307 -4.43 -2.19 -10.47
CA PHE A 307 -5.86 -2.45 -10.32
C PHE A 307 -6.32 -3.36 -11.44
N ARG A 308 -6.58 -4.64 -11.16
CA ARG A 308 -7.33 -5.50 -12.04
C ARG A 308 -8.82 -5.28 -11.78
N VAL A 309 -9.53 -4.81 -12.80
CA VAL A 309 -10.93 -4.41 -12.66
C VAL A 309 -11.82 -5.34 -13.49
N PRO A 310 -12.93 -5.87 -12.94
CA PRO A 310 -13.90 -6.66 -13.69
C PRO A 310 -14.36 -5.96 -14.98
N ALA A 311 -14.38 -6.69 -16.10
CA ALA A 311 -14.72 -6.14 -17.42
C ALA A 311 -16.10 -5.44 -17.45
N LYS A 312 -17.06 -5.90 -16.64
CA LYS A 312 -18.39 -5.29 -16.50
C LYS A 312 -18.37 -3.83 -16.02
N LEU A 313 -17.27 -3.38 -15.39
CA LEU A 313 -17.12 -1.97 -14.94
C LEU A 313 -16.63 -1.05 -16.07
N GLY A 314 -16.36 -1.58 -17.28
CA GLY A 314 -16.04 -0.79 -18.47
C GLY A 314 -14.68 -0.09 -18.41
N ILE A 315 -13.71 -0.66 -17.70
CA ILE A 315 -12.33 -0.17 -17.60
C ILE A 315 -11.42 -1.21 -18.23
N ALA A 316 -10.76 -0.85 -19.34
CA ALA A 316 -9.79 -1.72 -20.01
C ALA A 316 -8.41 -1.64 -19.31
N PRO A 317 -7.63 -2.72 -19.32
CA PRO A 317 -6.24 -2.68 -18.86
C PRO A 317 -5.40 -1.69 -19.66
N HIS A 318 -4.59 -0.88 -18.96
CA HIS A 318 -3.62 0.04 -19.57
C HIS A 318 -2.62 0.54 -18.53
N ARG A 319 -1.50 1.10 -19.00
CA ARG A 319 -0.59 1.87 -18.16
C ARG A 319 -1.00 3.32 -18.14
N THR A 320 -0.96 3.94 -16.95
CA THR A 320 -1.24 5.37 -16.77
C THR A 320 -0.16 6.04 -15.94
N GLU A 321 0.05 7.32 -16.21
CA GLU A 321 0.97 8.19 -15.46
C GLU A 321 0.25 9.00 -14.37
N GLY A 322 -1.02 8.68 -14.06
CA GLY A 322 -1.75 9.29 -12.96
C GLY A 322 -0.96 9.18 -11.64
N THR A 323 -0.81 10.31 -10.95
CA THR A 323 0.00 10.36 -9.71
C THR A 323 -0.84 10.00 -8.49
N ILE A 324 -1.29 8.74 -8.43
CA ILE A 324 -2.09 8.21 -7.32
C ILE A 324 -1.25 8.08 -6.04
N ASN A 325 -1.84 8.41 -4.90
CA ASN A 325 -1.23 8.34 -3.58
C ASN A 325 -1.96 7.32 -2.68
N SER A 326 -1.41 7.01 -1.52
CA SER A 326 -1.98 6.04 -0.57
C SER A 326 -3.40 6.39 -0.13
N GLU A 327 -3.69 7.66 0.14
CA GLU A 327 -5.02 8.14 0.52
C GLU A 327 -6.07 8.05 -0.59
N ASP A 328 -5.64 7.92 -1.85
CA ASP A 328 -6.53 7.84 -3.01
C ASP A 328 -7.10 6.42 -3.23
N VAL A 329 -6.51 5.41 -2.60
CA VAL A 329 -6.89 4.00 -2.82
C VAL A 329 -8.28 3.69 -2.28
N MET A 330 -8.61 4.16 -1.06
CA MET A 330 -9.94 3.95 -0.48
C MET A 330 -11.05 4.56 -1.34
N PRO A 331 -11.04 5.86 -1.70
CA PRO A 331 -12.11 6.44 -2.52
C PRO A 331 -12.19 5.80 -3.91
N THR A 332 -11.07 5.42 -4.53
CA THR A 332 -11.05 4.72 -5.82
C THR A 332 -11.72 3.34 -5.72
N LEU A 333 -11.43 2.57 -4.67
CA LEU A 333 -12.09 1.28 -4.43
C LEU A 333 -13.59 1.44 -4.18
N LEU A 334 -14.00 2.43 -3.37
CA LEU A 334 -15.41 2.71 -3.13
C LEU A 334 -16.13 3.13 -4.41
N GLY A 335 -15.52 3.97 -5.25
CA GLY A 335 -16.02 4.35 -6.57
C GLY A 335 -16.21 3.14 -7.50
N LEU A 336 -15.22 2.23 -7.56
CA LEU A 336 -15.31 0.97 -8.32
C LEU A 336 -16.42 0.04 -7.80
N CYS A 337 -16.67 0.05 -6.49
CA CYS A 337 -17.74 -0.74 -5.86
C CYS A 337 -19.12 -0.07 -5.96
N GLY A 338 -19.22 1.16 -6.47
CA GLY A 338 -20.47 1.93 -6.50
C GLY A 338 -20.96 2.34 -5.10
N VAL A 339 -20.07 2.46 -4.13
CA VAL A 339 -20.37 2.83 -2.74
C VAL A 339 -20.00 4.29 -2.50
N ALA A 340 -20.86 5.01 -1.80
CA ALA A 340 -20.65 6.44 -1.51
C ALA A 340 -19.36 6.68 -0.72
N ILE A 341 -18.59 7.64 -1.17
CA ILE A 341 -17.33 8.06 -0.51
C ILE A 341 -17.68 8.94 0.70
N PRO A 342 -17.20 8.59 1.90
CA PRO A 342 -17.44 9.39 3.10
C PRO A 342 -16.81 10.77 3.02
N LYS A 343 -17.43 11.77 3.65
CA LYS A 343 -16.93 13.16 3.69
C LYS A 343 -15.61 13.33 4.43
N THR A 344 -15.20 12.36 5.22
CA THR A 344 -13.93 12.34 5.95
C THR A 344 -12.74 11.98 5.06
N VAL A 345 -13.01 11.43 3.86
CA VAL A 345 -11.97 11.07 2.89
C VAL A 345 -11.39 12.33 2.25
N GLU A 346 -10.07 12.39 2.16
CA GLU A 346 -9.33 13.51 1.56
C GLU A 346 -8.69 13.14 0.22
N GLY A 347 -8.51 11.83 -0.02
CA GLY A 347 -7.98 11.29 -1.27
C GLY A 347 -8.96 11.44 -2.44
N PHE A 348 -8.45 11.32 -3.64
CA PHE A 348 -9.20 11.44 -4.89
C PHE A 348 -9.71 10.08 -5.37
N ASP A 349 -10.91 10.06 -5.96
CA ASP A 349 -11.40 8.91 -6.72
C ASP A 349 -10.82 8.92 -8.14
N PHE A 350 -9.96 7.95 -8.45
CA PHE A 350 -9.33 7.78 -9.76
C PHE A 350 -10.19 6.96 -10.75
N THR A 351 -11.40 6.54 -10.38
CA THR A 351 -12.27 5.74 -11.25
C THR A 351 -12.53 6.42 -12.61
N GLY A 352 -12.74 7.75 -12.58
CA GLY A 352 -12.89 8.55 -13.81
C GLY A 352 -11.62 8.58 -14.66
N HIS A 353 -10.45 8.70 -14.02
CA HIS A 353 -9.15 8.66 -14.68
C HIS A 353 -8.86 7.29 -15.33
N MET A 354 -9.19 6.21 -14.62
CA MET A 354 -9.08 4.84 -15.16
C MET A 354 -9.94 4.61 -16.43
N ARG A 355 -10.97 5.43 -16.64
CA ARG A 355 -11.81 5.43 -17.85
C ARG A 355 -11.32 6.41 -18.92
N GLY A 356 -10.12 6.95 -18.81
CA GLY A 356 -9.54 7.93 -19.74
C GLY A 356 -9.87 9.40 -19.43
N GLY A 357 -10.46 9.68 -18.25
CA GLY A 357 -10.69 11.05 -17.78
C GLY A 357 -9.40 11.73 -17.28
N LYS A 358 -9.54 12.97 -16.85
CA LYS A 358 -8.42 13.76 -16.30
C LYS A 358 -7.89 13.13 -15.00
N ASP A 359 -6.60 13.29 -14.76
CA ASP A 359 -5.98 12.98 -13.48
C ASP A 359 -6.52 13.93 -12.39
N PRO A 360 -7.24 13.41 -11.37
CA PRO A 360 -7.84 14.25 -10.34
C PRO A 360 -6.80 14.87 -9.39
N SER A 361 -5.59 14.30 -9.34
CA SER A 361 -4.48 14.87 -8.57
C SER A 361 -3.86 16.12 -9.22
N GLY A 362 -4.21 16.43 -10.48
CA GLY A 362 -3.57 17.48 -11.27
C GLY A 362 -2.12 17.16 -11.67
N GLY A 363 -1.77 15.85 -11.75
CA GLY A 363 -0.46 15.38 -12.19
C GLY A 363 0.65 15.50 -11.16
N ALA A 364 0.31 15.63 -9.87
CA ALA A 364 1.31 15.74 -8.80
C ALA A 364 0.80 15.17 -7.47
N ALA A 365 1.64 14.39 -6.82
CA ALA A 365 1.43 13.83 -5.49
C ALA A 365 2.37 14.46 -4.45
N ILE A 366 1.92 14.50 -3.19
CA ILE A 366 2.76 14.90 -2.05
C ILE A 366 3.38 13.64 -1.43
N VAL A 367 4.69 13.72 -1.16
CA VAL A 367 5.41 12.77 -0.31
C VAL A 367 6.02 13.55 0.84
N GLN A 368 5.88 13.03 2.07
CA GLN A 368 6.26 13.79 3.26
C GLN A 368 6.97 12.94 4.31
N CYS A 369 7.71 13.63 5.18
CA CYS A 369 8.20 13.13 6.46
C CYS A 369 7.85 14.17 7.52
N ASP A 370 6.85 13.88 8.34
CA ASP A 370 6.36 14.80 9.36
C ASP A 370 7.28 14.79 10.59
N ALA A 371 7.83 13.62 10.89
CA ALA A 371 8.79 13.43 11.97
C ALA A 371 9.79 12.33 11.57
N PRO A 372 11.07 12.63 11.42
CA PRO A 372 12.09 11.63 11.14
C PRO A 372 12.37 10.79 12.38
N PHE A 373 12.39 9.46 12.24
CA PHE A 373 12.60 8.54 13.36
C PHE A 373 13.34 7.25 12.93
N GLY A 374 13.78 6.44 13.91
CA GLY A 374 14.41 5.15 13.68
C GLY A 374 15.62 5.23 12.74
N GLU A 375 15.58 4.53 11.61
CA GLU A 375 16.65 4.52 10.61
C GLU A 375 16.79 5.81 9.78
N PHE A 376 15.90 6.78 9.98
CA PHE A 376 15.98 8.12 9.38
C PHE A 376 15.94 9.22 10.45
N MET A 377 16.37 8.93 11.67
CA MET A 377 16.44 9.91 12.74
C MET A 377 17.41 11.06 12.42
N ARG A 378 17.23 12.22 13.08
CA ARG A 378 18.02 13.42 12.83
C ARG A 378 19.54 13.22 12.90
N ARG A 379 20.05 12.43 13.87
CA ARG A 379 21.48 12.17 14.04
C ARG A 379 22.15 11.39 12.88
N VAL A 380 21.37 10.79 11.99
CA VAL A 380 21.86 10.13 10.77
C VAL A 380 21.44 10.89 9.50
N GLY A 381 21.13 12.19 9.63
CA GLY A 381 20.79 13.05 8.49
C GLY A 381 19.30 13.09 8.13
N GLY A 382 18.44 12.45 8.92
CA GLY A 382 16.99 12.54 8.75
C GLY A 382 16.45 13.92 9.07
N ARG A 383 15.45 14.34 8.32
CA ARG A 383 14.81 15.65 8.43
C ARG A 383 13.34 15.61 8.05
N GLU A 384 12.58 16.57 8.53
CA GLU A 384 11.24 16.83 8.03
C GLU A 384 11.34 17.37 6.61
N TYR A 385 10.46 16.87 5.74
CA TYR A 385 10.36 17.39 4.39
C TYR A 385 8.94 17.33 3.86
N ARG A 386 8.71 18.17 2.83
CA ARG A 386 7.59 18.08 1.91
C ARG A 386 8.15 17.96 0.50
N CYS A 387 7.66 16.99 -0.21
CA CYS A 387 8.06 16.69 -1.57
C CYS A 387 6.84 16.79 -2.48
N ILE A 388 6.97 17.48 -3.60
CA ILE A 388 6.03 17.35 -4.69
C ILE A 388 6.66 16.51 -5.79
N ARG A 389 5.99 15.42 -6.12
CA ARG A 389 6.38 14.52 -7.20
C ARG A 389 5.37 14.60 -8.33
N THR A 390 5.83 15.05 -9.49
CA THR A 390 5.09 15.01 -10.76
C THR A 390 5.54 13.78 -11.57
N VAL A 391 4.97 13.57 -12.76
CA VAL A 391 5.44 12.53 -13.69
C VAL A 391 6.96 12.65 -13.94
N ARG A 392 7.46 13.87 -14.12
CA ARG A 392 8.84 14.12 -14.52
C ARG A 392 9.75 14.59 -13.39
N PHE A 393 9.25 15.44 -12.48
CA PHE A 393 10.11 16.13 -11.52
C PHE A 393 9.81 15.69 -10.09
N THR A 394 10.87 15.57 -9.29
CA THR A 394 10.80 15.46 -7.83
C THR A 394 11.43 16.67 -7.20
N TYR A 395 10.65 17.47 -6.47
CA TYR A 395 11.13 18.63 -5.72
C TYR A 395 10.85 18.46 -4.24
N VAL A 396 11.88 18.66 -3.43
CA VAL A 396 11.82 18.47 -1.97
C VAL A 396 12.24 19.74 -1.27
N ARG A 397 11.42 20.14 -0.30
CA ARG A 397 11.70 21.24 0.60
C ARG A 397 11.80 20.72 2.03
N GLU A 398 12.82 21.14 2.75
CA GLU A 398 12.94 20.99 4.20
C GLU A 398 12.52 22.30 4.92
N LEU A 399 12.55 22.31 6.26
CA LEU A 399 12.12 23.47 7.05
C LEU A 399 12.93 24.73 6.72
N GLU A 400 14.23 24.59 6.44
CA GLU A 400 15.13 25.70 6.14
C GLU A 400 15.07 26.16 4.68
N GLY A 401 14.48 25.36 3.78
CA GLY A 401 14.36 25.77 2.37
C GLY A 401 14.35 24.62 1.37
N PRO A 402 14.57 24.93 0.08
CA PRO A 402 14.75 23.91 -0.95
C PRO A 402 15.90 22.97 -0.66
N TRP A 403 15.67 21.65 -0.82
CA TRP A 403 16.67 20.64 -0.52
C TRP A 403 17.08 19.82 -1.74
N LEU A 404 16.11 19.24 -2.48
CA LEU A 404 16.40 18.42 -3.65
C LEU A 404 15.48 18.80 -4.82
N LEU A 405 16.02 18.71 -6.02
CA LEU A 405 15.27 18.82 -7.27
C LEU A 405 15.90 17.89 -8.32
N PHE A 406 15.09 16.99 -8.86
CA PHE A 406 15.52 16.03 -9.88
C PHE A 406 14.61 16.05 -11.10
N ASP A 407 15.18 15.85 -12.29
CA ASP A 407 14.47 15.52 -13.53
C ASP A 407 14.51 13.98 -13.70
N ASN A 408 13.47 13.28 -13.24
CA ASN A 408 13.43 11.82 -13.22
C ASN A 408 13.46 11.18 -14.62
N GLU A 409 13.17 11.95 -15.67
CA GLU A 409 13.28 11.46 -17.06
C GLU A 409 14.73 11.46 -17.53
N LYS A 410 15.49 12.53 -17.24
CA LYS A 410 16.89 12.68 -17.65
C LYS A 410 17.86 11.99 -16.67
N ASP A 411 17.49 11.98 -15.39
CA ASP A 411 18.24 11.40 -14.30
C ASP A 411 17.36 10.43 -13.47
N PRO A 412 17.06 9.24 -13.99
CA PRO A 412 16.23 8.26 -13.30
C PRO A 412 16.88 7.69 -12.02
N TRP A 413 18.14 8.00 -11.80
CA TRP A 413 18.89 7.61 -10.60
C TRP A 413 18.93 8.71 -9.54
N GLN A 414 18.43 9.91 -9.84
CA GLN A 414 18.40 11.06 -8.93
C GLN A 414 19.79 11.43 -8.36
N LEU A 415 20.82 11.44 -9.22
CA LEU A 415 22.22 11.73 -8.87
C LEU A 415 22.55 13.22 -9.00
N ASP A 416 21.90 13.91 -9.93
CA ASP A 416 22.15 15.33 -10.25
C ASP A 416 21.11 16.24 -9.57
N ASN A 417 21.43 16.71 -8.36
CA ASN A 417 20.59 17.68 -7.68
C ASN A 417 20.65 19.07 -8.36
N LEU A 418 19.52 19.52 -8.87
CA LEU A 418 19.37 20.78 -9.62
C LEU A 418 19.16 22.01 -8.73
N ILE A 419 19.07 21.87 -7.40
CA ILE A 419 18.89 23.01 -6.48
C ILE A 419 20.07 23.98 -6.59
N GLY A 420 19.73 25.26 -6.69
CA GLY A 420 20.70 26.37 -6.71
C GLY A 420 21.49 26.51 -8.02
N LYS A 421 21.21 25.69 -9.05
CA LYS A 421 21.80 25.87 -10.38
C LYS A 421 21.07 27.00 -11.12
N PRO A 422 21.77 28.06 -11.58
CA PRO A 422 21.13 29.22 -12.22
C PRO A 422 20.22 28.87 -13.41
N GLU A 423 20.67 27.91 -14.24
CA GLU A 423 19.92 27.41 -15.41
C GLU A 423 18.62 26.68 -15.07
N HIS A 424 18.42 26.30 -13.82
CA HIS A 424 17.22 25.64 -13.30
C HIS A 424 16.40 26.52 -12.34
N ALA A 425 16.72 27.81 -12.21
CA ALA A 425 16.05 28.72 -11.27
C ALA A 425 14.54 28.82 -11.51
N GLU A 426 14.11 28.93 -12.77
CA GLU A 426 12.68 28.99 -13.13
C GLU A 426 11.96 27.68 -12.82
N LEU A 427 12.58 26.53 -13.09
CA LEU A 427 12.04 25.22 -12.74
C LEU A 427 11.88 25.10 -11.23
N GLN A 428 12.90 25.45 -10.47
CA GLN A 428 12.86 25.42 -9.01
C GLN A 428 11.73 26.30 -8.46
N ALA A 429 11.61 27.54 -8.95
CA ALA A 429 10.55 28.47 -8.52
C ALA A 429 9.15 27.91 -8.84
N ARG A 430 8.95 27.32 -10.01
CA ARG A 430 7.69 26.69 -10.41
C ARG A 430 7.33 25.51 -9.50
N MET A 431 8.29 24.64 -9.22
CA MET A 431 8.05 23.48 -8.36
C MET A 431 7.77 23.87 -6.90
N ASP A 432 8.47 24.91 -6.41
CA ASP A 432 8.23 25.45 -5.06
C ASP A 432 6.84 26.09 -4.96
N ALA A 433 6.40 26.82 -5.97
CA ALA A 433 5.05 27.39 -6.02
C ALA A 433 3.98 26.29 -6.04
N MET A 434 4.14 25.26 -6.87
CA MET A 434 3.22 24.12 -6.94
C MET A 434 3.14 23.37 -5.60
N LEU A 435 4.28 23.16 -4.92
CA LEU A 435 4.30 22.56 -3.60
C LEU A 435 3.52 23.41 -2.61
N LYS A 436 3.77 24.70 -2.53
CA LYS A 436 3.09 25.63 -1.62
C LYS A 436 1.57 25.67 -1.86
N GLU A 437 1.13 25.68 -3.11
CA GLU A 437 -0.29 25.61 -3.47
C GLU A 437 -0.95 24.34 -2.94
N LYS A 438 -0.32 23.19 -3.16
CA LYS A 438 -0.87 21.90 -2.66
C LYS A 438 -0.88 21.83 -1.14
N LEU A 439 0.16 22.28 -0.45
CA LEU A 439 0.20 22.32 1.00
C LEU A 439 -0.88 23.22 1.58
N ALA A 440 -1.09 24.42 0.97
CA ALA A 440 -2.16 25.33 1.37
C ALA A 440 -3.55 24.69 1.19
N ALA A 441 -3.79 24.01 0.06
CA ALA A 441 -5.04 23.28 -0.19
C ALA A 441 -5.27 22.12 0.80
N GLN A 442 -4.20 21.57 1.37
CA GLN A 442 -4.23 20.50 2.37
C GLN A 442 -4.19 21.01 3.82
N HIS A 443 -4.15 22.33 4.03
CA HIS A 443 -3.98 22.97 5.35
C HIS A 443 -2.72 22.47 6.09
N ASP A 444 -1.66 22.17 5.35
CA ASP A 444 -0.36 21.77 5.91
C ASP A 444 0.58 22.98 6.02
N ASP A 445 0.78 23.45 7.24
CA ASP A 445 1.67 24.57 7.57
C ASP A 445 3.16 24.20 7.53
N PHE A 446 3.49 22.94 7.35
CA PHE A 446 4.83 22.36 7.37
C PHE A 446 5.65 22.82 8.59
N ARG A 447 5.31 22.30 9.75
CA ARG A 447 5.92 22.62 11.03
C ARG A 447 7.01 21.62 11.45
N PRO A 448 7.87 21.99 12.42
CA PRO A 448 8.80 21.05 13.06
C PRO A 448 8.07 19.85 13.68
N ALA A 449 8.68 18.67 13.62
CA ALA A 449 8.14 17.41 14.18
C ALA A 449 7.69 17.54 15.64
N ALA A 450 8.45 18.29 16.46
CA ALA A 450 8.13 18.50 17.86
C ALA A 450 6.74 19.12 18.09
N GLU A 451 6.27 19.99 17.18
CA GLU A 451 4.94 20.58 17.26
C GLU A 451 3.84 19.56 16.97
N TYR A 452 4.03 18.69 15.97
CA TYR A 452 3.09 17.60 15.68
C TYR A 452 3.05 16.58 16.83
N VAL A 453 4.23 16.18 17.35
CA VAL A 453 4.34 15.27 18.51
C VAL A 453 3.61 15.84 19.72
N ALA A 454 3.80 17.14 20.01
CA ALA A 454 3.11 17.82 21.13
C ALA A 454 1.60 17.93 20.89
N LYS A 455 1.15 18.31 19.68
CA LYS A 455 -0.27 18.42 19.30
C LYS A 455 -1.00 17.09 19.51
N TRP A 456 -0.39 15.98 19.07
CA TRP A 456 -0.96 14.64 19.17
C TRP A 456 -0.66 13.95 20.51
N LYS A 457 0.11 14.60 21.40
CA LYS A 457 0.49 14.08 22.72
C LYS A 457 1.21 12.73 22.66
N TYR A 458 2.03 12.54 21.63
CA TYR A 458 2.86 11.34 21.53
C TYR A 458 4.08 11.45 22.42
N THR A 459 4.48 10.32 23.02
CA THR A 459 5.76 10.19 23.71
C THR A 459 6.74 9.49 22.78
N VAL A 460 7.88 10.11 22.53
CA VAL A 460 8.94 9.55 21.69
C VAL A 460 10.24 9.47 22.45
N ASP A 461 11.08 8.49 22.10
CA ASP A 461 12.44 8.34 22.62
C ASP A 461 13.43 9.29 21.92
N ALA A 462 14.72 9.19 22.25
CA ALA A 462 15.79 9.98 21.64
C ALA A 462 15.99 9.73 20.14
N ASN A 463 15.42 8.64 19.59
CA ASN A 463 15.45 8.31 18.16
C ASN A 463 14.18 8.77 17.44
N GLY A 464 13.29 9.51 18.11
CA GLY A 464 11.98 9.91 17.59
C GLY A 464 10.98 8.76 17.50
N THR A 465 11.27 7.59 18.08
CA THR A 465 10.44 6.38 18.00
C THR A 465 9.46 6.35 19.16
N VAL A 466 8.21 5.98 18.89
CA VAL A 466 7.24 5.68 19.95
C VAL A 466 7.64 4.36 20.60
N PRO A 467 7.90 4.33 21.93
CA PRO A 467 8.21 3.09 22.63
C PRO A 467 7.02 2.12 22.56
N TYR A 468 7.24 0.91 22.10
CA TYR A 468 6.26 -0.17 22.16
C TYR A 468 6.64 -1.18 23.24
N LYS A 469 5.63 -1.70 23.92
CA LYS A 469 5.77 -2.71 24.99
C LYS A 469 5.73 -4.12 24.43
#